data_1b29cca45f1ffb58806777cae79f2f0d
#
_entry.id   1b29cca45f1ffb58806777cae79f2f0d
#
_cell.length_a   1.000
_cell.length_b   1.000
_cell.length_c   1.000
_cell.angle_alpha   90.00
_cell.angle_beta   90.00
_cell.angle_gamma   90.00
#
_symmetry.space_group_name_H-M   'P 1'
#
loop_
_entity.id
_entity.type
_entity.pdbx_description
1 polymer ?
#
loop_
_entity_poly.entity_id
_entity_poly.type
_entity_poly.pdbx_seq_one_letter_code
_entity_poly.pdbx_strand_id
1 'polypeptide(L)'
;MTSVFEIPPAEAARLLHDLTVIVARACEVIRDVSPSTVVRRTKADDSPVTAADEASQAVILEGLARILPGVPIVSEESAGHDHEKLGESFLIVDPLDGTREFLAGRDEFTVNLAIISGGIPIAGIIAAPKRDRLWRGIVGGKAERLRLLRDRVDQPHPIHTRAWPRQGAVAAISRSHFDIRTDAFLESLGPIQRLPSGSAIKFCQIAEGAADLYPRFATTCEWDVAAGHALVASAGGIVVSAQGLPLAYGRAAEDFRVPSFIAWGDPGKAAAGG
;
A
#
# COMPACT_ATOMS: atom_id res chain seq x y z
N MET A 1 18.97 -25.15 9.69
CA MET A 1 17.52 -25.25 9.48
C MET A 1 16.94 -23.87 9.67
N THR A 2 16.70 -23.11 8.62
CA THR A 2 16.01 -21.83 8.68
C THR A 2 14.54 -22.14 9.04
N SER A 3 14.09 -21.67 10.19
CA SER A 3 12.69 -21.74 10.59
C SER A 3 11.87 -21.02 9.51
N VAL A 4 11.08 -21.77 8.73
CA VAL A 4 10.12 -21.19 7.80
C VAL A 4 9.05 -20.53 8.66
N PHE A 5 9.07 -19.21 8.72
CA PHE A 5 8.08 -18.46 9.48
C PHE A 5 6.81 -18.40 8.61
N GLU A 6 5.80 -19.18 8.96
CA GLU A 6 4.49 -19.16 8.32
C GLU A 6 3.51 -18.44 9.24
N ILE A 7 2.83 -17.41 8.72
CA ILE A 7 1.78 -16.68 9.46
C ILE A 7 0.42 -17.21 8.98
N PRO A 8 -0.26 -18.06 9.75
CA PRO A 8 -1.58 -18.54 9.41
C PRO A 8 -2.61 -17.39 9.39
N PRO A 9 -3.70 -17.47 8.60
CA PRO A 9 -4.70 -16.42 8.53
C PRO A 9 -5.32 -16.02 9.88
N ALA A 10 -5.50 -16.97 10.81
CA ALA A 10 -6.00 -16.68 12.14
C ALA A 10 -5.01 -15.84 12.99
N GLU A 11 -3.72 -16.07 12.82
CA GLU A 11 -2.68 -15.28 13.47
C GLU A 11 -2.55 -13.90 12.81
N ALA A 12 -2.66 -13.83 11.49
CA ALA A 12 -2.69 -12.56 10.76
C ALA A 12 -3.81 -11.64 11.25
N ALA A 13 -4.98 -12.19 11.61
CA ALA A 13 -6.08 -11.41 12.16
C ALA A 13 -5.77 -10.78 13.53
N ARG A 14 -5.08 -11.53 14.40
CA ARG A 14 -4.62 -11.02 15.70
C ARG A 14 -3.51 -9.98 15.52
N LEU A 15 -2.52 -10.29 14.69
CA LEU A 15 -1.41 -9.38 14.38
C LEU A 15 -1.89 -8.07 13.76
N LEU A 16 -2.94 -8.10 12.93
CA LEU A 16 -3.45 -6.90 12.28
C LEU A 16 -3.87 -5.82 13.28
N HIS A 17 -4.38 -6.20 14.47
CA HIS A 17 -4.69 -5.24 15.53
C HIS A 17 -3.43 -4.56 16.06
N ASP A 18 -2.41 -5.34 16.42
CA ASP A 18 -1.15 -4.83 16.98
C ASP A 18 -0.38 -3.99 15.95
N LEU A 19 -0.35 -4.45 14.69
CA LEU A 19 0.22 -3.70 13.57
C LEU A 19 -0.51 -2.37 13.32
N THR A 20 -1.84 -2.35 13.50
CA THR A 20 -2.64 -1.12 13.39
C THR A 20 -2.20 -0.08 14.41
N VAL A 21 -1.91 -0.49 15.66
CA VAL A 21 -1.41 0.42 16.72
C VAL A 21 -0.04 0.98 16.35
N ILE A 22 0.85 0.15 15.80
CA ILE A 22 2.19 0.59 15.35
C ILE A 22 2.06 1.63 14.24
N VAL A 23 1.25 1.36 13.21
CA VAL A 23 1.03 2.30 12.10
C VAL A 23 0.38 3.60 12.59
N ALA A 24 -0.55 3.55 13.55
CA ALA A 24 -1.16 4.75 14.12
C ALA A 24 -0.11 5.63 14.82
N ARG A 25 0.83 5.04 15.57
CA ARG A 25 1.95 5.77 16.20
C ARG A 25 2.92 6.35 15.18
N ALA A 26 3.21 5.63 14.11
CA ALA A 26 4.02 6.15 13.01
C ALA A 26 3.36 7.38 12.37
N CYS A 27 2.04 7.36 12.20
CA CYS A 27 1.29 8.52 11.72
C CYS A 27 1.36 9.73 12.67
N GLU A 28 1.43 9.50 13.99
CA GLU A 28 1.56 10.58 14.98
C GLU A 28 2.89 11.31 14.80
N VAL A 29 4.01 10.59 14.75
CA VAL A 29 5.33 11.23 14.57
C VAL A 29 5.46 11.97 13.23
N ILE A 30 4.82 11.50 12.17
CA ILE A 30 4.76 12.22 10.89
C ILE A 30 4.01 13.56 11.05
N ARG A 31 2.89 13.58 11.78
CA ARG A 31 2.10 14.80 12.01
C ARG A 31 2.87 15.86 12.79
N ASP A 32 3.80 15.47 13.64
CA ASP A 32 4.62 16.38 14.46
C ASP A 32 5.76 17.01 13.63
N VAL A 33 6.07 16.49 12.43
CA VAL A 33 7.06 17.06 11.52
C VAL A 33 6.40 18.07 10.58
N SER A 34 6.91 19.31 10.60
CA SER A 34 6.43 20.37 9.70
C SER A 34 7.05 20.24 8.31
N PRO A 35 6.26 20.09 7.24
CA PRO A 35 6.78 20.04 5.87
C PRO A 35 7.56 21.28 5.44
N SER A 36 7.25 22.45 6.04
CA SER A 36 7.88 23.72 5.68
C SER A 36 9.26 23.94 6.29
N THR A 37 9.60 23.22 7.34
CA THR A 37 10.86 23.38 8.09
C THR A 37 11.75 22.13 8.05
N VAL A 38 11.25 21.01 7.51
CA VAL A 38 11.99 19.75 7.47
C VAL A 38 13.16 19.82 6.49
N VAL A 39 14.32 19.32 6.93
CA VAL A 39 15.49 19.17 6.07
C VAL A 39 15.23 18.05 5.07
N ARG A 40 15.35 18.37 3.78
CA ARG A 40 15.25 17.40 2.69
C ARG A 40 16.63 16.83 2.42
N ARG A 41 16.72 15.52 2.31
CA ARG A 41 17.86 14.82 1.69
C ARG A 41 17.38 14.13 0.42
N THR A 42 18.29 13.87 -0.51
CA THR A 42 18.00 13.16 -1.76
C THR A 42 18.68 11.81 -1.71
N LYS A 43 17.93 10.75 -1.99
CA LYS A 43 18.48 9.39 -2.12
C LYS A 43 19.24 9.22 -3.43
N ALA A 44 19.92 8.09 -3.62
CA ALA A 44 20.69 7.79 -4.82
C ALA A 44 19.82 7.71 -6.11
N ASP A 45 18.54 7.46 -5.96
CA ASP A 45 17.54 7.41 -7.04
C ASP A 45 16.81 8.75 -7.27
N ASP A 46 17.33 9.85 -6.75
CA ASP A 46 16.75 11.20 -6.81
C ASP A 46 15.41 11.36 -6.06
N SER A 47 14.96 10.37 -5.29
CA SER A 47 13.78 10.51 -4.43
C SER A 47 14.10 11.32 -3.16
N PRO A 48 13.17 12.15 -2.67
CA PRO A 48 13.37 12.86 -1.41
C PRO A 48 13.16 11.94 -0.21
N VAL A 49 13.97 12.14 0.83
CA VAL A 49 13.74 11.58 2.17
C VAL A 49 13.80 12.69 3.21
N THR A 50 12.99 12.58 4.24
CA THR A 50 12.88 13.60 5.29
C THR A 50 12.97 12.97 6.68
N ALA A 51 13.10 13.82 7.71
CA ALA A 51 13.02 13.38 9.09
C ALA A 51 11.67 12.70 9.45
N ALA A 52 10.61 12.96 8.66
CA ALA A 52 9.32 12.29 8.86
C ALA A 52 9.39 10.81 8.45
N ASP A 53 10.06 10.51 7.32
CA ASP A 53 10.28 9.13 6.84
C ASP A 53 11.10 8.35 7.87
N GLU A 54 12.20 8.93 8.36
CA GLU A 54 13.10 8.32 9.35
C GLU A 54 12.41 8.09 10.71
N ALA A 55 11.66 9.08 11.21
CA ALA A 55 10.93 8.96 12.47
C ALA A 55 9.82 7.90 12.40
N SER A 56 9.09 7.86 11.29
CA SER A 56 8.07 6.84 11.01
C SER A 56 8.70 5.45 10.97
N GLN A 57 9.79 5.28 10.21
CA GLN A 57 10.51 4.01 10.14
C GLN A 57 10.97 3.53 11.50
N ALA A 58 11.57 4.40 12.32
CA ALA A 58 12.07 4.03 13.64
C ALA A 58 10.94 3.47 14.53
N VAL A 59 9.79 4.13 14.56
CA VAL A 59 8.60 3.68 15.31
C VAL A 59 8.10 2.34 14.81
N ILE A 60 8.03 2.15 13.49
CA ILE A 60 7.55 0.89 12.89
C ILE A 60 8.51 -0.24 13.22
N LEU A 61 9.81 -0.09 12.96
CA LEU A 61 10.80 -1.15 13.19
C LEU A 61 10.90 -1.53 14.68
N GLU A 62 10.87 -0.55 15.60
CA GLU A 62 10.86 -0.81 17.04
C GLU A 62 9.60 -1.58 17.45
N GLY A 63 8.43 -1.19 16.95
CA GLY A 63 7.18 -1.89 17.22
C GLY A 63 7.17 -3.32 16.69
N LEU A 64 7.62 -3.52 15.47
CA LEU A 64 7.69 -4.84 14.83
C LEU A 64 8.69 -5.78 15.53
N ALA A 65 9.85 -5.28 15.96
CA ALA A 65 10.82 -6.07 16.70
C ALA A 65 10.26 -6.63 18.02
N ARG A 66 9.29 -5.96 18.65
CA ARG A 66 8.64 -6.41 19.88
C ARG A 66 7.60 -7.50 19.65
N ILE A 67 6.78 -7.38 18.57
CA ILE A 67 5.64 -8.28 18.35
C ILE A 67 5.96 -9.44 17.40
N LEU A 68 6.96 -9.28 16.54
CA LEU A 68 7.38 -10.25 15.53
C LEU A 68 8.92 -10.37 15.49
N PRO A 69 9.57 -10.77 16.62
CA PRO A 69 11.01 -10.89 16.65
C PRO A 69 11.49 -11.94 15.64
N GLY A 70 12.47 -11.55 14.81
CA GLY A 70 13.08 -12.44 13.82
C GLY A 70 12.34 -12.58 12.50
N VAL A 71 11.18 -11.94 12.31
CA VAL A 71 10.52 -11.86 11.00
C VAL A 71 11.27 -10.85 10.13
N PRO A 72 11.67 -11.20 8.89
CA PRO A 72 12.32 -10.28 7.98
C PRO A 72 11.39 -9.09 7.65
N ILE A 73 11.99 -7.90 7.53
CA ILE A 73 11.28 -6.66 7.19
C ILE A 73 11.99 -6.03 5.99
N VAL A 74 11.26 -5.80 4.92
CA VAL A 74 11.67 -5.00 3.77
C VAL A 74 11.06 -3.61 3.94
N SER A 75 11.89 -2.58 4.03
CA SER A 75 11.43 -1.20 4.11
C SER A 75 12.08 -0.35 3.02
N GLU A 76 11.34 0.59 2.44
CA GLU A 76 11.86 1.53 1.44
C GLU A 76 13.16 2.20 1.90
N GLU A 77 13.25 2.63 3.17
CA GLU A 77 14.39 3.36 3.70
C GLU A 77 15.60 2.46 4.05
N SER A 78 15.47 1.14 3.93
CA SER A 78 16.53 0.16 4.18
C SER A 78 16.69 -0.90 3.08
N ALA A 79 16.03 -0.74 1.94
CA ALA A 79 15.97 -1.72 0.85
C ALA A 79 17.32 -2.04 0.18
N GLY A 80 18.38 -1.30 0.46
CA GLY A 80 19.73 -1.57 -0.04
C GLY A 80 20.57 -2.52 0.83
N HIS A 81 20.06 -3.07 1.94
CA HIS A 81 20.81 -3.84 2.92
C HIS A 81 20.31 -5.29 2.96
N ASP A 82 21.19 -6.20 2.51
CA ASP A 82 21.21 -7.67 2.73
C ASP A 82 19.85 -8.40 2.84
N HIS A 83 19.06 -8.37 1.75
CA HIS A 83 17.78 -9.07 1.65
C HIS A 83 17.90 -10.46 1.00
N GLU A 84 19.10 -11.07 0.98
CA GLU A 84 19.34 -12.36 0.33
C GLU A 84 18.56 -13.54 0.94
N LYS A 85 17.91 -13.36 2.09
CA LYS A 85 17.19 -14.43 2.81
C LYS A 85 15.84 -14.01 3.34
N LEU A 86 14.98 -13.51 2.45
CA LEU A 86 13.56 -13.44 2.78
C LEU A 86 13.03 -14.86 2.89
N GLY A 87 12.48 -15.22 4.07
CA GLY A 87 11.74 -16.47 4.26
C GLY A 87 10.42 -16.48 3.49
N GLU A 88 9.60 -17.51 3.67
CA GLU A 88 8.26 -17.56 3.07
C GLU A 88 7.34 -16.43 3.57
N SER A 89 7.54 -15.98 4.82
CA SER A 89 6.80 -14.86 5.39
C SER A 89 7.73 -13.73 5.81
N PHE A 90 7.37 -12.53 5.43
CA PHE A 90 8.08 -11.28 5.76
C PHE A 90 7.10 -10.10 5.75
N LEU A 91 7.55 -8.96 6.25
CA LEU A 91 6.79 -7.71 6.19
C LEU A 91 7.39 -6.78 5.15
N ILE A 92 6.50 -6.04 4.49
CA ILE A 92 6.89 -4.94 3.60
C ILE A 92 6.33 -3.64 4.17
N VAL A 93 7.17 -2.62 4.23
CA VAL A 93 6.84 -1.32 4.83
C VAL A 93 7.26 -0.18 3.91
N ASP A 94 6.37 0.78 3.74
CA ASP A 94 6.69 2.12 3.30
C ASP A 94 6.36 3.09 4.44
N PRO A 95 7.38 3.66 5.09
CA PRO A 95 7.17 4.53 6.25
C PRO A 95 6.48 5.85 5.91
N LEU A 96 6.63 6.34 4.67
CA LEU A 96 5.96 7.53 4.16
C LEU A 96 5.90 7.52 2.62
N ASP A 97 4.90 6.81 2.05
CA ASP A 97 4.61 6.87 0.62
C ASP A 97 4.04 8.25 0.26
N GLY A 98 4.65 8.89 -0.71
CA GLY A 98 4.27 10.24 -1.15
C GLY A 98 5.04 11.35 -0.43
N THR A 99 6.35 11.21 -0.22
CA THR A 99 7.21 12.25 0.37
C THR A 99 7.12 13.57 -0.40
N ARG A 100 6.88 13.54 -1.71
CA ARG A 100 6.65 14.75 -2.53
C ARG A 100 5.35 15.45 -2.16
N GLU A 101 4.27 14.70 -1.92
CA GLU A 101 2.98 15.20 -1.47
C GLU A 101 3.08 15.78 -0.06
N PHE A 102 3.80 15.10 0.84
CA PHE A 102 4.10 15.59 2.19
C PHE A 102 4.83 16.94 2.13
N LEU A 103 5.92 17.05 1.37
CA LEU A 103 6.71 18.27 1.20
C LEU A 103 5.90 19.41 0.57
N ALA A 104 4.96 19.09 -0.31
CA ALA A 104 4.03 20.05 -0.91
C ALA A 104 2.88 20.46 0.04
N GLY A 105 2.85 19.94 1.27
CA GLY A 105 1.80 20.22 2.26
C GLY A 105 0.43 19.62 1.92
N ARG A 106 0.37 18.67 0.97
CA ARG A 106 -0.86 17.97 0.57
C ARG A 106 -1.27 16.95 1.64
N ASP A 107 -2.47 16.39 1.50
CA ASP A 107 -3.01 15.37 2.41
C ASP A 107 -2.95 13.95 1.83
N GLU A 108 -2.27 13.78 0.69
CA GLU A 108 -2.24 12.55 -0.12
C GLU A 108 -0.93 11.77 0.05
N PHE A 109 -0.51 11.55 1.29
CA PHE A 109 0.61 10.67 1.65
C PHE A 109 0.14 9.62 2.65
N THR A 110 0.80 8.45 2.65
CA THR A 110 0.37 7.31 3.47
C THR A 110 1.54 6.61 4.16
N VAL A 111 1.22 5.85 5.21
CA VAL A 111 2.07 4.81 5.79
C VAL A 111 1.50 3.48 5.35
N ASN A 112 2.32 2.63 4.73
CA ASN A 112 1.90 1.35 4.19
C ASN A 112 2.64 0.20 4.90
N LEU A 113 1.89 -0.84 5.30
CA LEU A 113 2.44 -2.05 5.89
C LEU A 113 1.69 -3.28 5.37
N ALA A 114 2.42 -4.29 4.91
CA ALA A 114 1.84 -5.55 4.46
C ALA A 114 2.54 -6.76 5.09
N ILE A 115 1.78 -7.84 5.29
CA ILE A 115 2.29 -9.17 5.59
C ILE A 115 2.29 -9.97 4.29
N ILE A 116 3.46 -10.49 3.93
CA ILE A 116 3.63 -11.39 2.78
C ILE A 116 3.79 -12.81 3.30
N SER A 117 3.15 -13.78 2.65
CA SER A 117 3.34 -15.19 2.89
C SER A 117 3.24 -15.97 1.58
N GLY A 118 4.21 -16.85 1.29
CA GLY A 118 4.27 -17.56 0.02
C GLY A 118 4.36 -16.64 -1.21
N GLY A 119 4.98 -15.47 -1.08
CA GLY A 119 5.11 -14.50 -2.16
C GLY A 119 3.84 -13.70 -2.49
N ILE A 120 2.78 -13.80 -1.68
CA ILE A 120 1.53 -13.05 -1.85
C ILE A 120 1.20 -12.21 -0.60
N PRO A 121 0.60 -11.03 -0.73
CA PRO A 121 0.19 -10.25 0.44
C PRO A 121 -1.11 -10.84 1.03
N ILE A 122 -1.06 -11.20 2.32
CA ILE A 122 -2.18 -11.81 3.05
C ILE A 122 -2.91 -10.82 3.96
N ALA A 123 -2.25 -9.73 4.36
CA ALA A 123 -2.85 -8.64 5.12
C ALA A 123 -2.17 -7.32 4.76
N GLY A 124 -2.92 -6.21 4.85
CA GLY A 124 -2.41 -4.88 4.56
C GLY A 124 -3.05 -3.80 5.42
N ILE A 125 -2.26 -2.77 5.72
CA ILE A 125 -2.67 -1.55 6.41
C ILE A 125 -2.16 -0.37 5.61
N ILE A 126 -3.05 0.60 5.35
CA ILE A 126 -2.73 1.89 4.77
C ILE A 126 -3.30 2.96 5.70
N ALA A 127 -2.47 3.90 6.14
CA ALA A 127 -2.93 5.02 6.93
C ALA A 127 -2.59 6.34 6.25
N ALA A 128 -3.55 7.26 6.20
CA ALA A 128 -3.37 8.62 5.68
C ALA A 128 -3.40 9.61 6.85
N PRO A 129 -2.25 10.00 7.39
CA PRO A 129 -2.15 10.79 8.62
C PRO A 129 -2.96 12.10 8.56
N LYS A 130 -2.88 12.81 7.45
CA LYS A 130 -3.51 14.12 7.29
C LYS A 130 -5.01 14.05 6.95
N ARG A 131 -5.52 12.85 6.61
CA ARG A 131 -6.95 12.59 6.36
C ARG A 131 -7.66 11.97 7.55
N ASP A 132 -6.95 11.72 8.65
CA ASP A 132 -7.47 11.05 9.85
C ASP A 132 -8.14 9.70 9.52
N ARG A 133 -7.53 8.92 8.60
CA ARG A 133 -8.07 7.64 8.14
C ARG A 133 -7.01 6.55 8.09
N LEU A 134 -7.48 5.36 8.39
CA LEU A 134 -6.72 4.12 8.24
C LEU A 134 -7.61 3.07 7.57
N TRP A 135 -7.04 2.31 6.68
CA TRP A 135 -7.68 1.16 6.05
C TRP A 135 -6.85 -0.08 6.34
N ARG A 136 -7.54 -1.17 6.58
CA ARG A 136 -6.88 -2.46 6.79
C ARG A 136 -7.72 -3.60 6.25
N GLY A 137 -7.05 -4.70 5.89
CA GLY A 137 -7.74 -5.88 5.39
C GLY A 137 -6.91 -7.14 5.53
N ILE A 138 -7.61 -8.28 5.56
CA ILE A 138 -7.05 -9.63 5.52
C ILE A 138 -7.67 -10.35 4.34
N VAL A 139 -6.85 -10.91 3.47
CA VAL A 139 -7.32 -11.66 2.30
C VAL A 139 -8.10 -12.90 2.76
N GLY A 140 -9.32 -13.06 2.22
CA GLY A 140 -10.27 -14.09 2.69
C GLY A 140 -11.01 -13.72 3.98
N GLY A 141 -10.75 -12.53 4.55
CA GLY A 141 -11.41 -12.02 5.75
C GLY A 141 -12.21 -10.75 5.48
N LYS A 142 -11.95 -9.70 6.25
CA LYS A 142 -12.67 -8.42 6.17
C LYS A 142 -11.72 -7.29 5.76
N ALA A 143 -12.27 -6.32 5.03
CA ALA A 143 -11.68 -5.01 4.83
C ALA A 143 -12.46 -3.95 5.62
N GLU A 144 -11.75 -3.05 6.27
CA GLU A 144 -12.32 -2.02 7.14
C GLU A 144 -11.64 -0.68 6.92
N ARG A 145 -12.41 0.40 7.00
CA ARG A 145 -11.92 1.76 7.19
C ARG A 145 -12.15 2.16 8.65
N LEU A 146 -11.15 2.79 9.25
CA LEU A 146 -11.17 3.27 10.62
C LEU A 146 -10.87 4.78 10.66
N ARG A 147 -11.35 5.45 11.68
CA ARG A 147 -10.89 6.80 12.00
C ARG A 147 -9.55 6.71 12.72
N LEU A 148 -8.56 7.42 12.21
CA LEU A 148 -7.24 7.54 12.81
C LEU A 148 -7.23 8.73 13.76
N LEU A 149 -7.12 8.46 15.06
CA LEU A 149 -6.88 9.45 16.10
C LEU A 149 -5.36 9.70 16.22
N ARG A 150 -4.89 10.32 17.31
CA ARG A 150 -3.45 10.56 17.44
C ARG A 150 -2.67 9.23 17.38
N ASP A 151 -2.84 8.40 18.39
CA ASP A 151 -2.07 7.15 18.60
C ASP A 151 -2.93 5.88 18.55
N ARG A 152 -4.19 6.00 18.17
CA ARG A 152 -5.17 4.90 18.15
C ARG A 152 -6.16 5.07 17.02
N VAL A 153 -6.92 4.02 16.79
CA VAL A 153 -8.02 4.00 15.82
C VAL A 153 -9.34 3.66 16.51
N ASP A 154 -10.43 4.18 15.94
CA ASP A 154 -11.79 3.84 16.37
C ASP A 154 -12.73 3.70 15.16
N GLN A 155 -14.01 3.39 15.44
CA GLN A 155 -15.09 3.37 14.47
C GLN A 155 -14.78 2.50 13.24
N PRO A 156 -14.50 1.18 13.39
CA PRO A 156 -14.33 0.31 12.25
C PRO A 156 -15.61 0.28 11.40
N HIS A 157 -15.45 0.52 10.12
CA HIS A 157 -16.52 0.53 9.14
C HIS A 157 -16.18 -0.46 8.01
N PRO A 158 -16.96 -1.51 7.81
CA PRO A 158 -16.73 -2.44 6.71
C PRO A 158 -16.73 -1.73 5.37
N ILE A 159 -15.82 -2.11 4.48
CA ILE A 159 -15.72 -1.59 3.13
C ILE A 159 -15.69 -2.73 2.12
N HIS A 160 -16.22 -2.45 0.93
CA HIS A 160 -16.26 -3.40 -0.18
C HIS A 160 -16.00 -2.67 -1.49
N THR A 161 -15.39 -3.35 -2.43
CA THR A 161 -15.36 -2.92 -3.82
C THR A 161 -16.77 -2.95 -4.41
N ARG A 162 -16.93 -2.41 -5.60
CA ARG A 162 -18.22 -2.45 -6.31
C ARG A 162 -18.07 -3.16 -7.66
N ALA A 163 -19.18 -3.72 -8.14
CA ALA A 163 -19.25 -4.26 -9.48
C ALA A 163 -19.02 -3.15 -10.53
N TRP A 164 -18.47 -3.51 -11.70
CA TRP A 164 -18.24 -2.59 -12.77
C TRP A 164 -19.54 -1.91 -13.21
N PRO A 165 -19.63 -0.58 -13.19
CA PRO A 165 -20.85 0.12 -13.53
C PRO A 165 -21.11 0.07 -15.03
N ARG A 166 -22.40 0.07 -15.42
CA ARG A 166 -22.78 0.13 -16.85
C ARG A 166 -22.34 1.41 -17.54
N GLN A 167 -22.25 2.51 -16.80
CA GLN A 167 -21.81 3.82 -17.25
C GLN A 167 -21.11 4.55 -16.10
N GLY A 168 -20.23 5.50 -16.44
CA GLY A 168 -19.59 6.37 -15.45
C GLY A 168 -18.54 5.67 -14.60
N ALA A 169 -17.82 4.68 -15.16
CA ALA A 169 -16.68 4.07 -14.47
C ALA A 169 -15.62 5.12 -14.10
N VAL A 170 -15.00 4.92 -12.93
CA VAL A 170 -14.02 5.85 -12.33
C VAL A 170 -12.67 5.16 -12.23
N ALA A 171 -11.63 5.75 -12.82
CA ALA A 171 -10.25 5.32 -12.67
C ALA A 171 -9.53 6.20 -11.65
N ALA A 172 -9.01 5.59 -10.58
CA ALA A 172 -8.01 6.24 -9.76
C ALA A 172 -6.70 6.32 -10.56
N ILE A 173 -6.11 7.52 -10.67
CA ILE A 173 -4.87 7.73 -11.43
C ILE A 173 -3.84 8.46 -10.57
N SER A 174 -2.55 8.28 -10.90
CA SER A 174 -1.49 9.00 -10.21
C SER A 174 -1.56 10.50 -10.51
N ARG A 175 -1.53 11.32 -9.45
CA ARG A 175 -1.48 12.79 -9.59
C ARG A 175 -0.12 13.28 -10.08
N SER A 176 0.94 12.68 -9.58
CA SER A 176 2.32 13.21 -9.73
C SER A 176 3.15 12.44 -10.77
N HIS A 177 2.65 11.31 -11.28
CA HIS A 177 3.36 10.47 -12.25
C HIS A 177 2.45 10.21 -13.45
N PHE A 178 2.54 11.12 -14.41
CA PHE A 178 1.88 10.93 -15.71
C PHE A 178 2.55 9.79 -16.48
N ASP A 179 1.74 8.93 -17.12
CA ASP A 179 2.23 7.88 -18.01
C ASP A 179 1.26 7.73 -19.18
N ILE A 180 1.76 7.95 -20.38
CA ILE A 180 0.98 7.90 -21.62
C ILE A 180 0.33 6.53 -21.86
N ARG A 181 0.94 5.44 -21.37
CA ARG A 181 0.36 4.09 -21.48
C ARG A 181 -0.88 3.95 -20.62
N THR A 182 -0.92 4.63 -19.46
CA THR A 182 -2.11 4.71 -18.62
C THR A 182 -3.25 5.41 -19.36
N ASP A 183 -2.97 6.51 -20.03
CA ASP A 183 -3.98 7.24 -20.80
C ASP A 183 -4.51 6.40 -21.97
N ALA A 184 -3.62 5.80 -22.76
CA ALA A 184 -4.01 4.93 -23.88
C ALA A 184 -4.86 3.73 -23.43
N PHE A 185 -4.50 3.12 -22.27
CA PHE A 185 -5.28 2.04 -21.69
C PHE A 185 -6.68 2.51 -21.27
N LEU A 186 -6.81 3.65 -20.60
CA LEU A 186 -8.10 4.18 -20.18
C LEU A 186 -8.99 4.55 -21.38
N GLU A 187 -8.41 5.09 -22.43
CA GLU A 187 -9.14 5.39 -23.69
C GLU A 187 -9.69 4.13 -24.34
N SER A 188 -8.97 3.01 -24.29
CA SER A 188 -9.44 1.72 -24.83
C SER A 188 -10.65 1.13 -24.10
N LEU A 189 -10.89 1.54 -22.85
CA LEU A 189 -12.04 1.10 -22.05
C LEU A 189 -13.32 1.93 -22.29
N GLY A 190 -13.23 3.01 -23.07
CA GLY A 190 -14.33 3.94 -23.35
C GLY A 190 -14.41 5.09 -22.34
N PRO A 191 -15.57 5.72 -22.17
CA PRO A 191 -15.72 6.89 -21.30
C PRO A 191 -15.49 6.55 -19.83
N ILE A 192 -14.38 7.02 -19.26
CA ILE A 192 -13.98 6.81 -17.86
C ILE A 192 -13.69 8.14 -17.20
N GLN A 193 -14.28 8.37 -16.02
CA GLN A 193 -13.92 9.50 -15.17
C GLN A 193 -12.55 9.27 -14.54
N ARG A 194 -11.70 10.28 -14.53
CA ARG A 194 -10.37 10.22 -13.91
C ARG A 194 -10.41 10.86 -12.53
N LEU A 195 -9.95 10.13 -11.52
CA LEU A 195 -9.84 10.57 -10.12
C LEU A 195 -8.36 10.65 -9.73
N PRO A 196 -7.70 11.83 -9.88
CA PRO A 196 -6.30 11.98 -9.52
C PRO A 196 -6.10 11.91 -8.01
N SER A 197 -5.17 11.04 -7.55
CA SER A 197 -4.80 10.91 -6.14
C SER A 197 -3.32 10.55 -6.00
N GLY A 198 -2.71 10.98 -4.88
CA GLY A 198 -1.36 10.59 -4.50
C GLY A 198 -1.32 9.23 -3.80
N SER A 199 -0.12 8.65 -3.70
CA SER A 199 0.21 7.54 -2.82
C SER A 199 -0.73 6.33 -2.94
N ALA A 200 -0.74 5.45 -1.92
CA ALA A 200 -1.59 4.26 -1.84
C ALA A 200 -3.08 4.57 -1.63
N ILE A 201 -3.49 5.85 -1.50
CA ILE A 201 -4.91 6.26 -1.43
C ILE A 201 -5.72 5.73 -2.61
N LYS A 202 -5.11 5.56 -3.77
CA LYS A 202 -5.75 4.98 -4.96
C LYS A 202 -6.30 3.57 -4.72
N PHE A 203 -5.58 2.74 -3.98
CA PHE A 203 -6.07 1.41 -3.57
C PHE A 203 -7.22 1.51 -2.58
N CYS A 204 -7.16 2.48 -1.64
CA CYS A 204 -8.25 2.73 -0.70
C CYS A 204 -9.54 3.12 -1.42
N GLN A 205 -9.45 3.94 -2.47
CA GLN A 205 -10.60 4.32 -3.29
C GLN A 205 -11.24 3.12 -4.01
N ILE A 206 -10.43 2.16 -4.49
CA ILE A 206 -10.94 0.91 -5.06
C ILE A 206 -11.62 0.07 -3.98
N ALA A 207 -10.96 -0.12 -2.83
CA ALA A 207 -11.47 -0.94 -1.73
C ALA A 207 -12.79 -0.40 -1.14
N GLU A 208 -13.00 0.93 -1.17
CA GLU A 208 -14.25 1.57 -0.73
C GLU A 208 -15.34 1.61 -1.81
N GLY A 209 -15.07 1.14 -3.04
CA GLY A 209 -15.98 1.30 -4.18
C GLY A 209 -16.15 2.73 -4.67
N ALA A 210 -15.25 3.66 -4.31
CA ALA A 210 -15.24 5.04 -4.80
C ALA A 210 -14.63 5.14 -6.21
N ALA A 211 -13.75 4.21 -6.57
CA ALA A 211 -13.23 4.03 -7.92
C ALA A 211 -13.34 2.56 -8.34
N ASP A 212 -13.30 2.30 -9.65
CA ASP A 212 -13.52 0.98 -10.23
C ASP A 212 -12.22 0.29 -10.64
N LEU A 213 -11.21 1.08 -11.01
CA LEU A 213 -9.90 0.57 -11.38
C LEU A 213 -8.79 1.55 -11.03
N TYR A 214 -7.57 1.00 -10.84
CA TYR A 214 -6.33 1.77 -10.73
C TYR A 214 -5.27 1.11 -11.61
N PRO A 215 -5.03 1.62 -12.84
CA PRO A 215 -3.94 1.18 -13.70
C PRO A 215 -2.63 1.89 -13.33
N ARG A 216 -1.55 1.14 -13.26
CA ARG A 216 -0.20 1.64 -13.02
C ARG A 216 0.77 1.00 -14.01
N PHE A 217 1.20 1.78 -15.02
CA PHE A 217 2.19 1.34 -16.00
C PHE A 217 3.59 1.88 -15.72
N ALA A 218 3.70 2.99 -14.99
CA ALA A 218 4.98 3.50 -14.53
C ALA A 218 5.59 2.59 -13.46
N THR A 219 6.90 2.51 -13.44
CA THR A 219 7.67 1.75 -12.46
C THR A 219 7.31 2.13 -11.02
N THR A 220 7.21 1.14 -10.15
CA THR A 220 6.92 1.26 -8.74
C THR A 220 7.56 0.09 -7.98
N CYS A 221 7.64 0.16 -6.66
CA CYS A 221 8.23 -0.87 -5.83
C CYS A 221 7.17 -1.63 -5.04
N GLU A 222 7.55 -2.77 -4.47
CA GLU A 222 6.65 -3.64 -3.72
C GLU A 222 6.02 -2.96 -2.51
N TRP A 223 6.75 -2.08 -1.82
CA TRP A 223 6.26 -1.33 -0.65
C TRP A 223 5.17 -0.31 -0.99
N ASP A 224 5.11 0.19 -2.24
CA ASP A 224 4.03 1.05 -2.74
C ASP A 224 2.73 0.26 -3.00
N VAL A 225 2.83 -1.07 -3.20
CA VAL A 225 1.75 -1.88 -3.77
C VAL A 225 1.20 -2.93 -2.81
N ALA A 226 2.05 -3.59 -2.02
CA ALA A 226 1.70 -4.78 -1.25
C ALA A 226 0.52 -4.56 -0.30
N ALA A 227 0.52 -3.46 0.47
CA ALA A 227 -0.57 -3.13 1.39
C ALA A 227 -1.88 -2.86 0.65
N GLY A 228 -1.79 -2.14 -0.48
CA GLY A 228 -2.93 -1.85 -1.34
C GLY A 228 -3.50 -3.09 -2.02
N HIS A 229 -2.63 -4.00 -2.46
CA HIS A 229 -3.04 -5.30 -3.03
C HIS A 229 -3.85 -6.11 -2.01
N ALA A 230 -3.30 -6.30 -0.79
CA ALA A 230 -4.03 -7.00 0.28
C ALA A 230 -5.37 -6.35 0.60
N LEU A 231 -5.42 -5.01 0.68
CA LEU A 231 -6.64 -4.26 0.99
C LEU A 231 -7.71 -4.46 -0.10
N VAL A 232 -7.35 -4.30 -1.37
CA VAL A 232 -8.28 -4.49 -2.51
C VAL A 232 -8.80 -5.92 -2.56
N ALA A 233 -7.91 -6.92 -2.41
CA ALA A 233 -8.31 -8.33 -2.37
C ALA A 233 -9.24 -8.64 -1.19
N SER A 234 -8.98 -8.07 -0.02
CA SER A 234 -9.83 -8.22 1.18
C SER A 234 -11.21 -7.59 1.01
N ALA A 235 -11.31 -6.54 0.19
CA ALA A 235 -12.56 -5.84 -0.10
C ALA A 235 -13.38 -6.49 -1.24
N GLY A 236 -12.85 -7.55 -1.88
CA GLY A 236 -13.53 -8.30 -2.96
C GLY A 236 -13.04 -7.97 -4.37
N GLY A 237 -12.00 -7.13 -4.52
CA GLY A 237 -11.36 -6.84 -5.80
C GLY A 237 -10.18 -7.77 -6.12
N ILE A 238 -9.41 -7.39 -7.14
CA ILE A 238 -8.22 -8.13 -7.57
C ILE A 238 -7.13 -7.17 -8.05
N VAL A 239 -5.86 -7.51 -7.83
CA VAL A 239 -4.71 -6.80 -8.40
C VAL A 239 -3.90 -7.78 -9.23
N VAL A 240 -3.73 -7.48 -10.50
CA VAL A 240 -3.03 -8.34 -11.47
C VAL A 240 -2.07 -7.51 -12.30
N SER A 241 -1.08 -8.17 -12.91
CA SER A 241 -0.22 -7.50 -13.89
C SER A 241 -1.05 -6.97 -15.06
N ALA A 242 -0.48 -6.08 -15.88
CA ALA A 242 -1.14 -5.59 -17.08
C ALA A 242 -1.47 -6.71 -18.10
N GLN A 243 -0.88 -7.91 -17.93
CA GLN A 243 -1.14 -9.12 -18.72
C GLN A 243 -2.16 -10.06 -18.04
N GLY A 244 -2.79 -9.63 -16.93
CA GLY A 244 -3.76 -10.45 -16.19
C GLY A 244 -3.14 -11.54 -15.29
N LEU A 245 -1.81 -11.55 -15.10
CA LEU A 245 -1.13 -12.56 -14.27
C LEU A 245 -1.05 -12.12 -12.81
N PRO A 246 -1.02 -13.05 -11.85
CA PRO A 246 -0.78 -12.73 -10.45
C PRO A 246 0.55 -11.98 -10.25
N LEU A 247 0.57 -11.05 -9.27
CA LEU A 247 1.79 -10.41 -8.82
C LEU A 247 2.46 -11.27 -7.74
N ALA A 248 3.79 -11.36 -7.80
CA ALA A 248 4.61 -11.98 -6.76
C ALA A 248 5.47 -10.95 -6.05
N TYR A 249 5.71 -11.16 -4.75
CA TYR A 249 6.45 -10.28 -3.87
C TYR A 249 7.69 -10.97 -3.29
N GLY A 250 8.66 -10.18 -2.81
CA GLY A 250 9.95 -10.67 -2.32
C GLY A 250 11.01 -10.73 -3.43
N ARG A 251 10.91 -9.91 -4.45
CA ARG A 251 11.76 -9.88 -5.65
C ARG A 251 13.04 -9.08 -5.43
N ALA A 252 13.83 -9.46 -4.42
CA ALA A 252 15.07 -8.77 -4.08
C ALA A 252 16.06 -8.70 -5.25
N ALA A 253 16.16 -9.76 -6.09
CA ALA A 253 17.01 -9.79 -7.28
C ALA A 253 16.60 -8.77 -8.37
N GLU A 254 15.42 -8.18 -8.25
CA GLU A 254 14.86 -7.18 -9.16
C GLU A 254 14.62 -5.85 -8.43
N ASP A 255 15.39 -5.57 -7.37
CA ASP A 255 15.28 -4.36 -6.55
C ASP A 255 13.84 -4.09 -6.06
N PHE A 256 13.10 -5.16 -5.74
CA PHE A 256 11.68 -5.10 -5.33
C PHE A 256 10.78 -4.37 -6.33
N ARG A 257 11.11 -4.38 -7.61
CA ARG A 257 10.32 -3.75 -8.67
C ARG A 257 9.07 -4.57 -8.98
N VAL A 258 7.94 -3.86 -9.10
CA VAL A 258 6.65 -4.46 -9.50
C VAL A 258 6.43 -4.22 -10.99
N PRO A 259 5.99 -5.23 -11.77
CA PRO A 259 5.58 -5.02 -13.15
C PRO A 259 4.39 -4.07 -13.24
N SER A 260 4.11 -3.54 -14.44
CA SER A 260 2.87 -2.79 -14.68
C SER A 260 1.67 -3.60 -14.21
N PHE A 261 0.72 -2.98 -13.51
CA PHE A 261 -0.42 -3.66 -12.92
C PHE A 261 -1.72 -2.87 -13.05
N ILE A 262 -2.82 -3.57 -12.79
CA ILE A 262 -4.14 -2.96 -12.68
C ILE A 262 -4.82 -3.53 -11.43
N ALA A 263 -5.26 -2.64 -10.53
CA ALA A 263 -6.17 -3.00 -9.45
C ALA A 263 -7.61 -2.79 -9.95
N TRP A 264 -8.43 -3.84 -9.85
CA TRP A 264 -9.83 -3.84 -10.26
C TRP A 264 -10.75 -4.00 -9.06
N GLY A 265 -11.80 -3.18 -8.99
CA GLY A 265 -12.87 -3.38 -8.01
C GLY A 265 -13.71 -4.61 -8.32
N ASP A 266 -13.93 -4.89 -9.60
CA ASP A 266 -14.69 -6.05 -10.09
C ASP A 266 -13.77 -7.10 -10.73
N PRO A 267 -13.54 -8.26 -10.08
CA PRO A 267 -12.73 -9.34 -10.66
C PRO A 267 -13.27 -9.87 -12.00
N GLY A 268 -14.59 -9.83 -12.21
CA GLY A 268 -15.20 -10.25 -13.48
C GLY A 268 -14.78 -9.36 -14.65
N LYS A 269 -14.53 -8.09 -14.40
CA LYS A 269 -14.02 -7.16 -15.41
C LYS A 269 -12.55 -7.41 -15.75
N ALA A 270 -11.74 -7.79 -14.75
CA ALA A 270 -10.35 -8.17 -14.97
C ALA A 270 -10.22 -9.39 -15.91
N ALA A 271 -11.09 -10.38 -15.75
CA ALA A 271 -11.11 -11.59 -16.59
C ALA A 271 -11.57 -11.33 -18.03
N ALA A 272 -12.38 -10.30 -18.26
CA ALA A 272 -12.94 -9.97 -19.59
C ALA A 272 -12.04 -9.04 -20.43
N GLY A 273 -11.00 -8.47 -19.84
CA GLY A 273 -10.13 -7.48 -20.49
C GLY A 273 -8.75 -8.00 -20.89
N GLY A 274 -8.51 -9.34 -20.75
CA GLY A 274 -7.28 -10.03 -21.15
C GLY A 274 -7.34 -10.53 -22.59
#